data_1740e8db5ef33c57c9317a5ace5ce9ee
#
_entry.id   1740e8db5ef33c57c9317a5ace5ce9ee
#
_cell.length_a   1.000
_cell.length_b   1.000
_cell.length_c   1.000
_cell.angle_alpha   90.00
_cell.angle_beta   90.00
_cell.angle_gamma   90.00
#
_symmetry.space_group_name_H-M   'P 1'
#
loop_
_entity.id
_entity.type
_entity.pdbx_description
1 polymer ?
#
loop_
_entity_poly.entity_id
_entity_poly.type
_entity_poly.pdbx_seq_one_letter_code
_entity_poly.pdbx_strand_id
1 'polypeptide(L)'
;MRFTDALWFFGDLCVSVVKSALLPLSLFLFILPACAQPPIVEARVIPLEVNLRLHDLPATWAETVGALTGDSLVQVQGRTPDSAWLYVEGETATGWGVADYFTFQSLDTVPVRDDWQRLPPDIILPDAVIENIRTIFQTGQQSGNHRDVFSKVGDSITANPFFLAPIADGSYNLGDHQSLHRPIRYFTGIAREGRDSFSNNSLAAAVGWSTDAPLNPRFADPAWCQSGEVPLVCEYRLVKPSVALIMYGTNDVGFFDSATYEGNLVEMVRISIEMGVIPVLSTIPVRLGYEERVIEFNNIVERVAARFEVPLWDYGAALDQVVGLGLAPDGVHPSLPPGGVETVMHLGAANLNYGFVIRNLTALQMLDAIVRVIA
;
A
#
# COMPACT_ATOMS: atom_id res chain seq x y z
N MET A 1 -21.11 -34.61 -35.78
CA MET A 1 -21.34 -34.22 -34.37
C MET A 1 -20.07 -34.47 -33.61
N ARG A 2 -19.32 -33.42 -33.27
CA ARG A 2 -18.05 -33.50 -32.57
C ARG A 2 -18.24 -32.80 -31.22
N PHE A 3 -18.06 -33.57 -30.16
CA PHE A 3 -17.92 -33.03 -28.80
C PHE A 3 -16.45 -32.62 -28.61
N THR A 4 -16.22 -31.39 -28.18
CA THR A 4 -14.91 -30.86 -27.77
C THR A 4 -14.84 -30.91 -26.24
N ASP A 5 -13.83 -31.62 -25.76
CA ASP A 5 -13.51 -31.85 -24.37
C ASP A 5 -12.96 -30.55 -23.74
N ALA A 6 -13.56 -30.16 -22.62
CA ALA A 6 -13.00 -29.16 -21.72
C ALA A 6 -12.24 -29.87 -20.59
N LEU A 7 -10.93 -29.75 -20.59
CA LEU A 7 -10.08 -30.23 -19.49
C LEU A 7 -10.14 -29.22 -18.32
N TRP A 8 -10.64 -29.68 -17.19
CA TRP A 8 -10.48 -29.03 -15.90
C TRP A 8 -9.29 -29.67 -15.17
N PHE A 9 -8.30 -28.89 -14.83
CA PHE A 9 -7.24 -29.31 -13.91
C PHE A 9 -7.77 -29.25 -12.48
N PHE A 10 -7.96 -30.41 -11.86
CA PHE A 10 -8.06 -30.53 -10.41
C PHE A 10 -6.74 -31.04 -9.87
N GLY A 11 -6.17 -30.31 -8.93
CA GLY A 11 -5.01 -30.71 -8.15
C GLY A 11 -5.34 -31.95 -7.28
N ASP A 12 -4.37 -32.77 -7.17
CA ASP A 12 -4.15 -33.96 -6.34
C ASP A 12 -5.30 -34.49 -5.47
N LEU A 13 -6.20 -35.25 -6.08
CA LEU A 13 -7.04 -36.19 -5.36
C LEU A 13 -6.52 -37.62 -5.64
N CYS A 14 -5.97 -38.29 -4.62
CA CYS A 14 -5.72 -39.72 -4.67
C CYS A 14 -7.03 -40.50 -4.73
N VAL A 15 -7.51 -40.78 -5.92
CA VAL A 15 -8.65 -41.68 -6.16
C VAL A 15 -8.12 -43.00 -6.67
N SER A 16 -8.14 -44.02 -5.84
CA SER A 16 -7.87 -45.42 -6.26
C SER A 16 -9.13 -46.04 -6.89
N VAL A 17 -9.10 -46.24 -8.22
CA VAL A 17 -10.09 -47.03 -8.89
C VAL A 17 -9.61 -48.50 -8.96
N VAL A 18 -10.26 -49.36 -8.18
CA VAL A 18 -10.05 -50.81 -8.28
C VAL A 18 -10.88 -51.35 -9.46
N LYS A 19 -10.23 -51.72 -10.56
CA LYS A 19 -10.84 -52.56 -11.60
C LYS A 19 -10.56 -54.00 -11.26
N SER A 20 -11.61 -54.74 -10.93
CA SER A 20 -11.57 -56.20 -10.78
C SER A 20 -11.35 -56.87 -12.14
N ALA A 21 -10.20 -57.52 -12.33
CA ALA A 21 -9.98 -58.52 -13.34
C ALA A 21 -9.55 -59.81 -12.66
N LEU A 22 -10.31 -60.86 -12.83
CA LEU A 22 -10.06 -62.24 -12.36
C LEU A 22 -8.90 -62.87 -13.10
N LEU A 23 -7.79 -63.19 -12.38
CA LEU A 23 -6.81 -64.26 -12.69
C LEU A 23 -5.95 -64.56 -11.47
N PRO A 24 -5.33 -65.77 -11.31
CA PRO A 24 -5.13 -66.40 -9.99
C PRO A 24 -3.79 -66.08 -9.31
N LEU A 25 -3.93 -66.05 -8.00
CA LEU A 25 -2.96 -66.30 -6.93
C LEU A 25 -1.45 -66.16 -7.21
N SER A 26 -0.94 -65.01 -6.88
CA SER A 26 0.32 -64.88 -6.13
C SER A 26 0.20 -63.62 -5.23
N LEU A 27 0.20 -63.88 -3.92
CA LEU A 27 -0.02 -62.87 -2.87
C LEU A 27 1.24 -61.98 -2.76
N PHE A 28 1.34 -60.90 -3.53
CA PHE A 28 2.24 -59.81 -3.25
C PHE A 28 1.48 -58.77 -2.41
N LEU A 29 1.75 -58.78 -1.10
CA LEU A 29 1.30 -57.70 -0.22
C LEU A 29 2.09 -56.43 -0.54
N PHE A 30 1.56 -55.59 -1.43
CA PHE A 30 2.04 -54.23 -1.56
C PHE A 30 1.56 -53.45 -0.34
N ILE A 31 2.45 -53.28 0.65
CA ILE A 31 2.26 -52.27 1.70
C ILE A 31 2.43 -50.91 1.01
N LEU A 32 1.32 -50.27 0.62
CA LEU A 32 1.33 -48.86 0.27
C LEU A 32 1.74 -48.09 1.52
N PRO A 33 2.74 -47.18 1.43
CA PRO A 33 3.02 -46.31 2.56
C PRO A 33 1.76 -45.50 2.85
N ALA A 34 1.24 -45.63 4.05
CA ALA A 34 0.19 -44.73 4.53
C ALA A 34 0.74 -43.30 4.39
N CYS A 35 0.08 -42.43 3.62
CA CYS A 35 0.35 -41.01 3.65
C CYS A 35 0.11 -40.58 5.10
N ALA A 36 1.17 -40.45 5.87
CA ALA A 36 1.10 -39.86 7.21
C ALA A 36 0.68 -38.39 7.00
N GLN A 37 -0.50 -38.04 7.47
CA GLN A 37 -0.86 -36.62 7.54
C GLN A 37 0.16 -35.95 8.43
N PRO A 38 0.67 -34.75 8.04
CA PRO A 38 1.58 -34.01 8.89
C PRO A 38 0.92 -33.74 10.25
N PRO A 39 1.68 -33.78 11.34
CA PRO A 39 1.14 -33.51 12.65
C PRO A 39 0.52 -32.11 12.70
N ILE A 40 -0.71 -32.04 13.20
CA ILE A 40 -1.44 -30.79 13.38
C ILE A 40 -0.76 -30.04 14.52
N VAL A 41 -0.34 -28.79 14.27
CA VAL A 41 0.18 -27.89 15.30
C VAL A 41 -0.96 -26.99 15.76
N GLU A 42 -1.24 -27.01 17.06
CA GLU A 42 -2.19 -26.09 17.67
C GLU A 42 -1.51 -24.81 18.09
N ALA A 43 -2.18 -23.68 17.87
CA ALA A 43 -1.78 -22.37 18.34
C ALA A 43 -2.97 -21.68 19.04
N ARG A 44 -2.67 -20.72 19.90
CA ARG A 44 -3.67 -19.91 20.58
C ARG A 44 -3.44 -18.44 20.25
N VAL A 45 -4.50 -17.72 19.89
CA VAL A 45 -4.46 -16.26 19.71
C VAL A 45 -4.15 -15.63 21.07
N ILE A 46 -3.18 -14.72 21.13
CA ILE A 46 -2.90 -13.97 22.37
C ILE A 46 -4.12 -13.12 22.76
N PRO A 47 -4.29 -12.78 24.04
CA PRO A 47 -5.33 -11.83 24.45
C PRO A 47 -5.18 -10.50 23.73
N LEU A 48 -6.23 -10.05 23.06
CA LEU A 48 -6.27 -8.81 22.30
C LEU A 48 -7.52 -7.99 22.67
N GLU A 49 -7.42 -6.68 22.65
CA GLU A 49 -8.56 -5.77 22.83
C GLU A 49 -9.51 -5.78 21.62
N VAL A 50 -8.99 -6.15 20.45
CA VAL A 50 -9.72 -6.27 19.18
C VAL A 50 -9.53 -7.66 18.57
N ASN A 51 -10.44 -8.09 17.70
CA ASN A 51 -10.32 -9.37 17.04
C ASN A 51 -9.13 -9.37 16.06
N LEU A 52 -8.38 -10.48 16.05
CA LEU A 52 -7.31 -10.71 15.08
C LEU A 52 -7.93 -10.98 13.71
N ARG A 53 -7.63 -10.14 12.72
CA ARG A 53 -8.06 -10.35 11.33
C ARG A 53 -7.25 -11.46 10.68
N LEU A 54 -7.93 -12.26 9.87
CA LEU A 54 -7.32 -13.24 8.97
C LEU A 54 -7.49 -12.79 7.52
N HIS A 55 -6.46 -13.03 6.72
CA HIS A 55 -6.38 -12.60 5.33
C HIS A 55 -6.37 -13.79 4.37
N ASP A 56 -6.78 -13.58 3.12
CA ASP A 56 -6.71 -14.59 2.06
C ASP A 56 -5.26 -14.88 1.61
N LEU A 57 -4.36 -13.90 1.78
CA LEU A 57 -2.92 -13.99 1.52
C LEU A 57 -2.13 -13.54 2.75
N PRO A 58 -0.86 -13.98 2.94
CA PRO A 58 -0.01 -13.54 4.04
C PRO A 58 0.57 -12.15 3.75
N ALA A 59 -0.30 -11.17 3.62
CA ALA A 59 0.05 -9.79 3.33
C ALA A 59 -0.95 -8.84 3.99
N THR A 60 -0.44 -7.71 4.44
CA THR A 60 -1.24 -6.70 5.16
C THR A 60 -2.25 -5.98 4.27
N TRP A 61 -2.06 -6.01 2.96
CA TRP A 61 -2.96 -5.45 1.94
C TRP A 61 -3.99 -6.46 1.42
N ALA A 62 -3.91 -7.73 1.84
CA ALA A 62 -4.77 -8.80 1.37
C ALA A 62 -6.19 -8.68 1.95
N GLU A 63 -7.17 -9.25 1.26
CA GLU A 63 -8.58 -9.21 1.69
C GLU A 63 -8.76 -9.87 3.06
N THR A 64 -9.51 -9.22 3.96
CA THR A 64 -9.88 -9.82 5.24
C THR A 64 -10.97 -10.87 5.02
N VAL A 65 -10.64 -12.14 5.25
CA VAL A 65 -11.56 -13.28 5.09
C VAL A 65 -12.26 -13.68 6.38
N GLY A 66 -11.86 -13.11 7.51
CA GLY A 66 -12.46 -13.38 8.80
C GLY A 66 -11.68 -12.79 9.97
N ALA A 67 -12.13 -13.07 11.18
CA ALA A 67 -11.46 -12.62 12.39
C ALA A 67 -11.58 -13.65 13.53
N LEU A 68 -10.58 -13.67 14.40
CA LEU A 68 -10.50 -14.52 15.59
C LEU A 68 -10.50 -13.65 16.85
N THR A 69 -11.21 -14.09 17.87
CA THR A 69 -11.16 -13.45 19.18
C THR A 69 -9.87 -13.83 19.93
N GLY A 70 -9.42 -13.01 20.85
CA GLY A 70 -8.35 -13.35 21.78
C GLY A 70 -8.67 -14.68 22.50
N ASP A 71 -7.64 -15.43 22.83
CA ASP A 71 -7.69 -16.78 23.43
C ASP A 71 -8.29 -17.89 22.54
N SER A 72 -8.70 -17.61 21.30
CA SER A 72 -9.16 -18.64 20.36
C SER A 72 -8.07 -19.69 20.10
N LEU A 73 -8.48 -20.97 20.11
CA LEU A 73 -7.62 -22.08 19.70
C LEU A 73 -7.76 -22.28 18.19
N VAL A 74 -6.64 -22.43 17.50
CA VAL A 74 -6.58 -22.63 16.04
C VAL A 74 -5.63 -23.78 15.68
N GLN A 75 -5.84 -24.38 14.51
CA GLN A 75 -4.93 -25.32 13.90
C GLN A 75 -4.04 -24.62 12.89
N VAL A 76 -2.72 -24.74 13.02
CA VAL A 76 -1.77 -24.16 12.06
C VAL A 76 -1.56 -25.16 10.93
N GLN A 77 -2.00 -24.78 9.72
CA GLN A 77 -1.93 -25.63 8.53
C GLN A 77 -0.78 -25.26 7.59
N GLY A 78 -0.16 -24.10 7.81
CA GLY A 78 0.95 -23.64 6.98
C GLY A 78 1.63 -22.39 7.55
N ARG A 79 2.79 -22.07 7.04
CA ARG A 79 3.54 -20.86 7.39
C ARG A 79 4.27 -20.28 6.18
N THR A 80 4.60 -19.00 6.22
CA THR A 80 5.51 -18.38 5.25
C THR A 80 6.95 -18.90 5.47
N PRO A 81 7.85 -18.78 4.47
CA PRO A 81 9.25 -19.20 4.59
C PRO A 81 9.97 -18.56 5.78
N ASP A 82 9.70 -17.29 6.07
CA ASP A 82 10.22 -16.53 7.20
C ASP A 82 9.45 -16.77 8.52
N SER A 83 8.35 -17.54 8.47
CA SER A 83 7.43 -17.77 9.58
C SER A 83 6.78 -16.51 10.15
N ALA A 84 6.75 -15.40 9.40
CA ALA A 84 6.09 -14.17 9.83
C ALA A 84 4.55 -14.28 9.79
N TRP A 85 4.02 -15.22 8.98
CA TRP A 85 2.60 -15.48 8.84
C TRP A 85 2.28 -16.96 9.00
N LEU A 86 1.14 -17.23 9.63
CA LEU A 86 0.60 -18.58 9.81
C LEU A 86 -0.75 -18.69 9.09
N TYR A 87 -0.92 -19.76 8.30
CA TYR A 87 -2.23 -20.13 7.76
C TYR A 87 -2.92 -20.98 8.81
N VAL A 88 -4.01 -20.46 9.36
CA VAL A 88 -4.69 -21.06 10.50
C VAL A 88 -6.15 -21.34 10.18
N GLU A 89 -6.66 -22.42 10.78
CA GLU A 89 -8.07 -22.77 10.78
C GLU A 89 -8.59 -22.66 12.22
N GLY A 90 -9.49 -21.72 12.45
CA GLY A 90 -10.22 -21.55 13.70
C GLY A 90 -11.69 -21.94 13.54
N GLU A 91 -12.43 -21.88 14.65
CA GLU A 91 -13.86 -22.26 14.67
C GLU A 91 -14.71 -21.36 13.74
N THR A 92 -14.36 -20.07 13.62
CA THR A 92 -15.17 -19.07 12.90
C THR A 92 -14.55 -18.59 11.60
N ALA A 93 -13.26 -18.80 11.39
CA ALA A 93 -12.55 -18.28 10.23
C ALA A 93 -11.30 -19.09 9.93
N THR A 94 -10.93 -19.13 8.64
CA THR A 94 -9.69 -19.72 8.12
C THR A 94 -8.98 -18.70 7.24
N GLY A 95 -7.65 -18.57 7.41
CA GLY A 95 -6.85 -17.62 6.63
C GLY A 95 -5.47 -17.39 7.23
N TRP A 96 -4.78 -16.41 6.67
CA TRP A 96 -3.45 -16.01 7.12
C TRP A 96 -3.54 -14.98 8.25
N GLY A 97 -2.84 -15.24 9.35
CA GLY A 97 -2.66 -14.30 10.47
C GLY A 97 -1.19 -14.07 10.77
N VAL A 98 -0.84 -12.88 11.26
CA VAL A 98 0.54 -12.53 11.65
C VAL A 98 0.97 -13.42 12.83
N ALA A 99 2.13 -14.06 12.71
CA ALA A 99 2.61 -15.08 13.66
C ALA A 99 2.78 -14.53 15.10
N ASP A 100 3.12 -13.27 15.26
CA ASP A 100 3.32 -12.62 16.56
C ASP A 100 2.05 -12.57 17.42
N TYR A 101 0.89 -12.78 16.83
CA TYR A 101 -0.39 -12.84 17.55
C TYR A 101 -0.80 -14.25 17.97
N PHE A 102 0.08 -15.22 17.82
CA PHE A 102 -0.17 -16.59 18.23
C PHE A 102 0.89 -17.11 19.21
N THR A 103 0.46 -17.89 20.17
CA THR A 103 1.34 -18.71 20.99
C THR A 103 1.28 -20.16 20.51
N PHE A 104 2.42 -20.79 20.29
CA PHE A 104 2.58 -22.17 19.81
C PHE A 104 3.87 -22.79 20.37
N GLN A 105 4.00 -24.11 20.33
CA GLN A 105 5.19 -24.79 20.86
C GLN A 105 6.35 -24.78 19.86
N SER A 106 6.12 -25.20 18.62
CA SER A 106 7.09 -25.20 17.53
C SER A 106 6.38 -25.19 16.19
N LEU A 107 7.01 -24.58 15.18
CA LEU A 107 6.59 -24.58 13.78
C LEU A 107 7.40 -25.54 12.89
N ASP A 108 8.30 -26.36 13.46
CA ASP A 108 9.23 -27.21 12.69
C ASP A 108 8.53 -28.21 11.78
N THR A 109 7.35 -28.67 12.20
CA THR A 109 6.53 -29.63 11.44
C THR A 109 5.46 -28.96 10.58
N VAL A 110 5.30 -27.64 10.68
CA VAL A 110 4.34 -26.88 9.89
C VAL A 110 4.90 -26.68 8.47
N PRO A 111 4.16 -27.11 7.43
CA PRO A 111 4.63 -26.97 6.06
C PRO A 111 4.80 -25.50 5.68
N VAL A 112 5.89 -25.21 4.96
CA VAL A 112 6.03 -23.93 4.29
C VAL A 112 5.07 -23.92 3.09
N ARG A 113 4.25 -22.87 2.98
CA ARG A 113 3.35 -22.65 1.85
C ARG A 113 3.91 -21.55 0.99
N ASP A 114 3.87 -21.73 -0.31
CA ASP A 114 4.29 -20.79 -1.36
C ASP A 114 3.18 -20.54 -2.42
N ASP A 115 2.02 -21.14 -2.21
CA ASP A 115 0.84 -21.05 -3.07
C ASP A 115 0.16 -19.67 -3.07
N TRP A 116 0.63 -18.78 -2.21
CA TRP A 116 0.15 -17.42 -2.03
C TRP A 116 0.93 -16.34 -2.81
N GLN A 117 2.00 -16.70 -3.51
CA GLN A 117 2.87 -15.74 -4.25
C GLN A 117 2.09 -15.00 -5.36
N ARG A 118 1.08 -14.26 -4.95
CA ARG A 118 0.40 -13.30 -5.79
C ARG A 118 0.97 -11.93 -5.49
N LEU A 119 1.45 -11.25 -6.53
CA LEU A 119 1.77 -9.82 -6.42
C LEU A 119 0.49 -9.07 -6.03
N PRO A 120 0.59 -8.00 -5.21
CA PRO A 120 -0.53 -7.09 -5.01
C PRO A 120 -1.17 -6.76 -6.36
N PRO A 121 -2.49 -6.75 -6.48
CA PRO A 121 -3.12 -6.40 -7.73
C PRO A 121 -2.61 -5.03 -8.18
N ASP A 122 -2.29 -4.92 -9.45
CA ASP A 122 -1.99 -3.61 -10.04
C ASP A 122 -3.13 -2.66 -9.70
N ILE A 123 -2.81 -1.43 -9.31
CA ILE A 123 -3.83 -0.39 -9.13
C ILE A 123 -4.53 -0.21 -10.46
N ILE A 124 -5.85 -0.46 -10.45
CA ILE A 124 -6.73 -0.26 -11.61
C ILE A 124 -7.40 1.09 -11.44
N LEU A 125 -7.06 2.02 -12.33
CA LEU A 125 -7.72 3.32 -12.36
C LEU A 125 -9.04 3.22 -13.16
N PRO A 126 -10.14 3.85 -12.71
CA PRO A 126 -11.37 3.95 -13.48
C PRO A 126 -11.16 4.65 -14.84
N ASP A 127 -11.91 4.27 -15.86
CA ASP A 127 -11.77 4.85 -17.21
C ASP A 127 -11.89 6.38 -17.23
N ALA A 128 -12.83 6.95 -16.47
CA ALA A 128 -13.00 8.40 -16.36
C ALA A 128 -11.74 9.08 -15.78
N VAL A 129 -11.12 8.46 -14.77
CA VAL A 129 -9.85 8.94 -14.18
C VAL A 129 -8.73 8.85 -15.21
N ILE A 130 -8.65 7.75 -15.97
CA ILE A 130 -7.64 7.58 -17.03
C ILE A 130 -7.76 8.68 -18.11
N GLU A 131 -8.97 9.00 -18.56
CA GLU A 131 -9.21 10.04 -19.56
C GLU A 131 -8.85 11.43 -19.01
N ASN A 132 -9.20 11.69 -17.76
CA ASN A 132 -8.86 12.96 -17.12
C ASN A 132 -7.36 13.11 -16.89
N ILE A 133 -6.65 12.06 -16.47
CA ILE A 133 -5.17 12.05 -16.40
C ILE A 133 -4.56 12.46 -17.73
N ARG A 134 -5.01 11.87 -18.84
CA ARG A 134 -4.51 12.21 -20.18
C ARG A 134 -4.73 13.69 -20.53
N THR A 135 -5.92 14.21 -20.22
CA THR A 135 -6.29 15.60 -20.45
C THR A 135 -5.40 16.57 -19.65
N ILE A 136 -5.25 16.32 -18.35
CA ILE A 136 -4.41 17.14 -17.48
C ILE A 136 -2.95 17.07 -17.93
N PHE A 137 -2.46 15.86 -18.23
CA PHE A 137 -1.09 15.67 -18.71
C PHE A 137 -0.82 16.43 -20.00
N GLN A 138 -1.71 16.35 -20.99
CA GLN A 138 -1.57 17.09 -22.25
C GLN A 138 -1.54 18.60 -22.01
N THR A 139 -2.38 19.13 -21.13
CA THR A 139 -2.38 20.54 -20.75
C THR A 139 -1.04 20.92 -20.11
N GLY A 140 -0.52 20.09 -19.22
CA GLY A 140 0.78 20.30 -18.58
C GLY A 140 1.93 20.31 -19.59
N GLN A 141 1.94 19.37 -20.54
CA GLN A 141 2.98 19.32 -21.58
C GLN A 141 2.95 20.57 -22.47
N GLN A 142 1.76 21.07 -22.81
CA GLN A 142 1.60 22.33 -23.56
C GLN A 142 2.08 23.55 -22.77
N SER A 143 1.99 23.49 -21.44
CA SER A 143 2.46 24.53 -20.50
C SER A 143 3.96 24.38 -20.15
N GLY A 144 4.63 23.34 -20.66
CA GLY A 144 6.05 23.08 -20.46
C GLY A 144 6.37 22.38 -19.13
N ASN A 145 5.42 21.61 -18.59
CA ASN A 145 5.68 20.73 -17.46
C ASN A 145 6.59 19.57 -17.89
N HIS A 146 7.46 19.15 -16.97
CA HIS A 146 8.38 18.02 -17.18
C HIS A 146 7.62 16.70 -17.00
N ARG A 147 7.55 15.91 -18.05
CA ARG A 147 6.82 14.64 -18.05
C ARG A 147 7.29 13.64 -17.02
N ASP A 148 8.59 13.69 -16.71
CA ASP A 148 9.36 12.77 -15.88
C ASP A 148 9.69 13.33 -14.49
N VAL A 149 8.88 14.28 -14.02
CA VAL A 149 9.01 14.92 -12.70
C VAL A 149 7.68 14.85 -11.95
N PHE A 150 7.74 14.53 -10.66
CA PHE A 150 6.62 14.65 -9.73
C PHE A 150 6.98 15.49 -8.52
N SER A 151 5.99 16.11 -7.88
CA SER A 151 6.12 16.82 -6.60
C SER A 151 5.45 16.05 -5.45
N LYS A 152 5.97 16.25 -4.24
CA LYS A 152 5.43 15.75 -2.98
C LYS A 152 4.77 16.92 -2.24
N VAL A 153 3.49 16.82 -1.92
CA VAL A 153 2.69 17.89 -1.31
C VAL A 153 2.04 17.35 -0.03
N GLY A 154 2.33 17.99 1.13
CA GLY A 154 1.79 17.45 2.39
C GLY A 154 2.45 17.95 3.66
N ASP A 155 2.14 17.29 4.74
CA ASP A 155 2.60 17.58 6.10
C ASP A 155 3.93 16.89 6.46
N SER A 156 4.18 16.68 7.78
CA SER A 156 5.38 16.03 8.29
C SER A 156 5.61 14.64 7.74
N ILE A 157 4.56 13.87 7.45
CA ILE A 157 4.66 12.52 6.90
C ILE A 157 5.18 12.58 5.47
N THR A 158 4.83 13.62 4.70
CA THR A 158 5.26 13.84 3.32
C THR A 158 6.64 14.50 3.23
N ALA A 159 6.92 15.48 4.09
CA ALA A 159 8.24 16.16 4.16
C ALA A 159 9.35 15.27 4.73
N ASN A 160 9.01 14.09 5.23
CA ASN A 160 9.94 13.19 5.89
C ASN A 160 10.92 12.55 4.88
N PRO A 161 12.24 12.50 5.20
CA PRO A 161 13.25 11.86 4.33
C PRO A 161 13.04 10.35 4.14
N PHE A 162 12.17 9.72 4.93
CA PHE A 162 11.79 8.31 4.75
C PHE A 162 10.81 8.11 3.59
N PHE A 163 10.16 9.18 3.10
CA PHE A 163 9.20 9.09 2.01
C PHE A 163 9.90 9.21 0.66
N LEU A 164 10.11 8.05 0.01
CA LEU A 164 10.69 7.86 -1.31
C LEU A 164 12.15 8.35 -1.49
N ALA A 165 12.69 9.17 -0.59
CA ALA A 165 13.98 9.82 -0.79
C ALA A 165 15.16 8.84 -0.95
N PRO A 166 15.23 7.66 -0.29
CA PRO A 166 16.32 6.72 -0.49
C PRO A 166 16.43 6.14 -1.91
N ILE A 167 15.39 6.30 -2.75
CA ILE A 167 15.44 5.88 -4.15
C ILE A 167 16.50 6.67 -4.94
N ALA A 168 16.68 7.95 -4.62
CA ALA A 168 17.57 8.84 -5.36
C ALA A 168 19.05 8.43 -5.30
N ASP A 169 19.47 7.80 -4.22
CA ASP A 169 20.85 7.30 -4.04
C ASP A 169 20.99 5.79 -4.30
N GLY A 170 19.91 5.13 -4.73
CA GLY A 170 19.87 3.70 -5.01
C GLY A 170 19.67 2.81 -3.77
N SER A 171 19.38 3.40 -2.61
CA SER A 171 19.16 2.67 -1.35
C SER A 171 17.74 2.07 -1.30
N TYR A 172 17.45 1.11 -2.19
CA TYR A 172 16.17 0.42 -2.21
C TYR A 172 16.30 -1.04 -2.63
N ASN A 173 15.36 -1.86 -2.17
CA ASN A 173 15.19 -3.25 -2.58
C ASN A 173 13.71 -3.52 -2.80
N LEU A 174 13.31 -3.75 -4.03
CA LEU A 174 11.90 -3.94 -4.40
C LEU A 174 11.35 -5.33 -4.05
N GLY A 175 12.19 -6.28 -3.63
CA GLY A 175 11.73 -7.65 -3.35
C GLY A 175 10.99 -8.24 -4.54
N ASP A 176 9.76 -8.69 -4.32
CA ASP A 176 8.89 -9.27 -5.37
C ASP A 176 8.21 -8.21 -6.26
N HIS A 177 8.34 -6.92 -5.91
CA HIS A 177 7.71 -5.80 -6.63
C HIS A 177 8.56 -5.25 -7.77
N GLN A 178 9.20 -6.10 -8.57
CA GLN A 178 10.15 -5.71 -9.63
C GLN A 178 9.55 -4.82 -10.73
N SER A 179 8.24 -4.89 -10.95
CA SER A 179 7.51 -4.00 -11.87
C SER A 179 7.65 -2.52 -11.49
N LEU A 180 7.87 -2.22 -10.21
CA LEU A 180 8.03 -0.85 -9.70
C LEU A 180 9.38 -0.20 -10.08
N HIS A 181 10.27 -0.91 -10.76
CA HIS A 181 11.36 -0.26 -11.49
C HIS A 181 10.86 0.69 -12.59
N ARG A 182 9.63 0.50 -13.11
CA ARG A 182 9.08 1.36 -14.17
C ARG A 182 8.92 2.80 -13.71
N PRO A 183 8.18 3.13 -12.64
CA PRO A 183 8.06 4.51 -12.18
C PRO A 183 9.40 5.09 -11.71
N ILE A 184 10.29 4.29 -11.09
CA ILE A 184 11.61 4.75 -10.67
C ILE A 184 12.45 5.20 -11.89
N ARG A 185 12.44 4.44 -12.96
CA ARG A 185 13.16 4.78 -14.20
C ARG A 185 12.50 5.89 -15.01
N TYR A 186 11.20 6.07 -14.86
CA TYR A 186 10.45 7.11 -15.56
C TYR A 186 10.69 8.48 -14.93
N PHE A 187 10.58 8.60 -13.60
CA PHE A 187 10.70 9.87 -12.89
C PHE A 187 12.16 10.20 -12.53
N THR A 188 13.00 10.38 -13.55
CA THR A 188 14.43 10.71 -13.41
C THR A 188 14.76 12.17 -13.72
N GLY A 189 13.75 12.98 -14.07
CA GLY A 189 13.90 14.41 -14.37
C GLY A 189 14.33 15.20 -13.15
N ILE A 190 15.05 16.29 -13.39
CA ILE A 190 15.48 17.22 -12.33
C ILE A 190 14.32 18.09 -11.91
N ALA A 191 13.94 17.99 -10.66
CA ALA A 191 12.90 18.78 -10.05
C ALA A 191 13.42 20.20 -9.68
N ARG A 192 14.43 20.27 -8.79
CA ARG A 192 15.01 21.54 -8.36
C ARG A 192 16.43 21.35 -7.80
N GLU A 193 17.31 22.31 -8.00
CA GLU A 193 18.66 22.36 -7.43
C GLU A 193 19.50 21.09 -7.71
N GLY A 194 19.32 20.48 -8.88
CA GLY A 194 20.01 19.26 -9.26
C GLY A 194 19.45 17.99 -8.60
N ARG A 195 18.38 18.08 -7.83
CA ARG A 195 17.68 16.94 -7.22
C ARG A 195 16.57 16.43 -8.14
N ASP A 196 16.40 15.12 -8.16
CA ASP A 196 15.25 14.48 -8.77
C ASP A 196 13.99 14.59 -7.89
N SER A 197 12.86 14.07 -8.38
CA SER A 197 11.59 14.08 -7.65
C SER A 197 11.63 13.33 -6.33
N PHE A 198 12.42 12.25 -6.23
CA PHE A 198 12.52 11.42 -5.03
C PHE A 198 13.24 12.17 -3.90
N SER A 199 14.33 12.87 -4.21
CA SER A 199 15.16 13.60 -3.25
C SER A 199 14.79 15.08 -3.09
N ASN A 200 13.89 15.63 -3.95
CA ASN A 200 13.49 17.04 -3.86
C ASN A 200 12.76 17.35 -2.55
N ASN A 201 13.16 18.43 -1.88
CA ASN A 201 12.44 19.02 -0.76
C ASN A 201 11.39 19.99 -1.33
N SER A 202 10.14 19.59 -1.34
CA SER A 202 9.04 20.38 -1.86
C SER A 202 8.82 21.65 -1.04
N LEU A 203 8.52 22.76 -1.72
CA LEU A 203 8.08 24.01 -1.10
C LEU A 203 6.63 23.95 -0.63
N ALA A 204 5.90 22.93 -1.04
CA ALA A 204 4.53 22.67 -0.65
C ALA A 204 4.41 21.48 0.35
N ALA A 205 5.49 21.17 1.07
CA ALA A 205 5.48 20.14 2.11
C ALA A 205 6.34 20.54 3.30
N ALA A 206 5.76 20.60 4.51
CA ALA A 206 6.49 20.91 5.71
C ALA A 206 5.89 20.30 6.98
N VAL A 207 6.73 20.15 8.01
CA VAL A 207 6.34 19.64 9.32
C VAL A 207 5.28 20.55 9.96
N GLY A 208 4.20 19.95 10.44
CA GLY A 208 3.14 20.67 11.17
C GLY A 208 2.14 21.41 10.28
N TRP A 209 2.27 21.31 8.94
CA TRP A 209 1.33 21.97 8.03
C TRP A 209 -0.04 21.27 8.00
N SER A 210 -1.07 22.08 7.83
CA SER A 210 -2.45 21.70 7.51
C SER A 210 -2.78 22.16 6.10
N THR A 211 -3.98 21.84 5.61
CA THR A 211 -4.41 22.15 4.22
C THR A 211 -4.43 23.63 3.88
N ASP A 212 -4.51 24.53 4.85
CA ASP A 212 -4.44 25.98 4.62
C ASP A 212 -3.04 26.48 4.28
N ALA A 213 -1.98 25.81 4.80
CA ALA A 213 -0.61 26.25 4.64
C ALA A 213 -0.13 26.33 3.18
N PRO A 214 -0.31 25.31 2.31
CA PRO A 214 0.09 25.38 0.92
C PRO A 214 -0.72 26.40 0.09
N LEU A 215 -1.83 26.89 0.63
CA LEU A 215 -2.72 27.89 0.00
C LEU A 215 -2.55 29.30 0.55
N ASN A 216 -1.67 29.52 1.51
CA ASN A 216 -1.51 30.79 2.19
C ASN A 216 -0.10 31.39 1.94
N PRO A 217 0.00 32.59 1.32
CA PRO A 217 1.29 33.23 1.00
C PRO A 217 2.22 33.44 2.20
N ARG A 218 1.69 33.43 3.44
CA ARG A 218 2.50 33.59 4.66
C ARG A 218 3.43 32.42 4.90
N PHE A 219 3.13 31.25 4.33
CA PHE A 219 3.97 30.05 4.44
C PHE A 219 4.94 29.89 3.26
N ALA A 220 4.87 30.80 2.27
CA ALA A 220 5.76 30.76 1.12
C ALA A 220 7.19 31.15 1.53
N ASP A 221 8.17 30.38 1.06
CA ASP A 221 9.58 30.68 1.26
C ASP A 221 10.00 31.86 0.38
N PRO A 222 10.34 33.03 0.96
CA PRO A 222 10.68 34.22 0.19
C PRO A 222 11.98 34.10 -0.61
N ALA A 223 12.80 33.08 -0.36
CA ALA A 223 13.99 32.79 -1.15
C ALA A 223 13.65 32.24 -2.55
N TRP A 224 12.47 31.63 -2.70
CA TRP A 224 12.05 30.92 -3.90
C TRP A 224 10.74 31.44 -4.50
N CYS A 225 9.81 31.82 -3.64
CA CYS A 225 8.46 32.18 -4.05
C CYS A 225 8.34 33.67 -4.33
N GLN A 226 7.49 34.02 -5.27
CA GLN A 226 7.20 35.43 -5.61
C GLN A 226 6.33 36.06 -4.51
N SER A 227 6.37 37.38 -4.43
CA SER A 227 5.54 38.11 -3.45
C SER A 227 4.06 37.83 -3.67
N GLY A 228 3.37 37.37 -2.62
CA GLY A 228 1.96 37.00 -2.67
C GLY A 228 1.65 35.62 -3.27
N GLU A 229 2.66 34.90 -3.74
CA GLU A 229 2.51 33.55 -4.26
C GLU A 229 2.30 32.55 -3.11
N VAL A 230 1.38 31.60 -3.28
CA VAL A 230 1.16 30.51 -2.31
C VAL A 230 2.17 29.37 -2.53
N PRO A 231 2.55 28.62 -1.49
CA PRO A 231 3.56 27.55 -1.57
C PRO A 231 3.29 26.53 -2.68
N LEU A 232 2.04 26.12 -2.88
CA LEU A 232 1.65 25.14 -3.90
C LEU A 232 1.93 25.64 -5.32
N VAL A 233 1.57 26.88 -5.61
CA VAL A 233 1.82 27.51 -6.92
C VAL A 233 3.32 27.72 -7.13
N CYS A 234 4.05 28.16 -6.08
CA CYS A 234 5.49 28.31 -6.09
C CYS A 234 6.21 27.01 -6.44
N GLU A 235 5.85 25.91 -5.77
CA GLU A 235 6.39 24.57 -6.07
C GLU A 235 6.15 24.21 -7.53
N TYR A 236 4.92 24.31 -8.01
CA TYR A 236 4.59 23.91 -9.38
C TYR A 236 5.24 24.80 -10.44
N ARG A 237 5.37 26.09 -10.18
CA ARG A 237 6.06 27.03 -11.09
C ARG A 237 7.55 26.68 -11.25
N LEU A 238 8.20 26.29 -10.15
CA LEU A 238 9.65 26.05 -10.13
C LEU A 238 9.99 24.62 -10.59
N VAL A 239 9.21 23.63 -10.15
CA VAL A 239 9.44 22.21 -10.43
C VAL A 239 8.83 21.77 -11.74
N LYS A 240 7.70 22.40 -12.15
CA LYS A 240 6.93 22.02 -13.34
C LYS A 240 6.62 20.53 -13.40
N PRO A 241 6.04 19.94 -12.35
CA PRO A 241 5.83 18.50 -12.31
C PRO A 241 4.68 18.09 -13.23
N SER A 242 4.66 16.83 -13.69
CA SER A 242 3.50 16.23 -14.35
C SER A 242 2.50 15.66 -13.34
N VAL A 243 2.97 15.29 -12.14
CA VAL A 243 2.17 14.64 -11.09
C VAL A 243 2.48 15.28 -9.75
N ALA A 244 1.49 15.37 -8.86
CA ALA A 244 1.68 15.75 -7.46
C ALA A 244 1.04 14.70 -6.54
N LEU A 245 1.83 14.11 -5.62
CA LEU A 245 1.35 13.25 -4.56
C LEU A 245 0.92 14.12 -3.39
N ILE A 246 -0.38 14.23 -3.12
CA ILE A 246 -0.98 15.17 -2.16
C ILE A 246 -1.53 14.40 -0.96
N MET A 247 -0.99 14.65 0.24
CA MET A 247 -1.51 14.12 1.48
C MET A 247 -1.44 15.18 2.59
N TYR A 248 -2.60 15.68 2.97
CA TYR A 248 -2.85 16.50 4.15
C TYR A 248 -4.04 15.94 4.92
N GLY A 249 -4.21 16.36 6.15
CA GLY A 249 -5.34 15.97 6.99
C GLY A 249 -4.92 15.52 8.37
N THR A 250 -3.72 14.94 8.53
CA THR A 250 -3.25 14.44 9.82
C THR A 250 -3.21 15.53 10.90
N ASN A 251 -2.85 16.77 10.55
CA ASN A 251 -2.94 17.90 11.46
C ASN A 251 -4.35 18.51 11.49
N ASP A 252 -4.99 18.60 10.33
CA ASP A 252 -6.30 19.22 10.13
C ASP A 252 -7.38 18.61 11.03
N VAL A 253 -7.37 17.30 11.31
CA VAL A 253 -8.36 16.63 12.19
C VAL A 253 -8.43 17.24 13.59
N GLY A 254 -7.37 17.93 14.03
CA GLY A 254 -7.33 18.62 15.32
C GLY A 254 -7.72 20.10 15.28
N PHE A 255 -7.81 20.71 14.09
CA PHE A 255 -7.93 22.17 13.97
C PHE A 255 -9.10 22.64 13.10
N PHE A 256 -9.41 21.94 11.99
CA PHE A 256 -10.41 22.37 11.03
C PHE A 256 -11.69 21.55 11.09
N ASP A 257 -12.81 22.20 10.78
CA ASP A 257 -14.03 21.47 10.46
C ASP A 257 -13.96 20.84 9.06
N SER A 258 -14.88 19.95 8.79
CA SER A 258 -14.95 19.19 7.54
C SER A 258 -15.14 20.06 6.31
N ALA A 259 -15.92 21.16 6.44
CA ALA A 259 -16.17 22.07 5.32
C ALA A 259 -14.90 22.86 4.95
N THR A 260 -14.14 23.32 5.94
CA THR A 260 -12.86 24.01 5.73
C THR A 260 -11.85 23.07 5.10
N TYR A 261 -11.72 21.83 5.60
CA TYR A 261 -10.83 20.82 5.04
C TYR A 261 -11.20 20.50 3.59
N GLU A 262 -12.48 20.23 3.30
CA GLU A 262 -12.95 19.94 1.94
C GLU A 262 -12.70 21.14 1.00
N GLY A 263 -12.98 22.37 1.45
CA GLY A 263 -12.75 23.57 0.66
C GLY A 263 -11.27 23.75 0.26
N ASN A 264 -10.37 23.56 1.20
CA ASN A 264 -8.92 23.64 0.96
C ASN A 264 -8.46 22.53 0.01
N LEU A 265 -8.93 21.29 0.19
CA LEU A 265 -8.58 20.17 -0.66
C LEU A 265 -9.06 20.41 -2.11
N VAL A 266 -10.30 20.89 -2.28
CA VAL A 266 -10.86 21.27 -3.59
C VAL A 266 -10.00 22.33 -4.28
N GLU A 267 -9.55 23.33 -3.53
CA GLU A 267 -8.73 24.41 -4.10
C GLU A 267 -7.35 23.89 -4.55
N MET A 268 -6.71 23.00 -3.76
CA MET A 268 -5.45 22.36 -4.19
C MET A 268 -5.63 21.54 -5.47
N VAL A 269 -6.74 20.81 -5.59
CA VAL A 269 -7.04 20.03 -6.80
C VAL A 269 -7.24 20.95 -8.01
N ARG A 270 -7.99 22.06 -7.85
CA ARG A 270 -8.22 23.02 -8.93
C ARG A 270 -6.93 23.68 -9.42
N ILE A 271 -6.10 24.16 -8.49
CA ILE A 271 -4.78 24.74 -8.82
C ILE A 271 -3.93 23.71 -9.58
N SER A 272 -3.92 22.46 -9.14
CA SER A 272 -3.14 21.40 -9.80
C SER A 272 -3.61 21.18 -11.24
N ILE A 273 -4.92 21.00 -11.46
CA ILE A 273 -5.51 20.79 -12.79
C ILE A 273 -5.26 22.00 -13.69
N GLU A 274 -5.48 23.22 -13.19
CA GLU A 274 -5.27 24.46 -13.94
C GLU A 274 -3.80 24.64 -14.38
N MET A 275 -2.85 24.16 -13.56
CA MET A 275 -1.42 24.17 -13.89
C MET A 275 -0.96 22.94 -14.69
N GLY A 276 -1.88 22.05 -15.09
CA GLY A 276 -1.57 20.84 -15.84
C GLY A 276 -0.77 19.80 -15.04
N VAL A 277 -0.97 19.77 -13.73
CA VAL A 277 -0.37 18.81 -12.80
C VAL A 277 -1.44 17.81 -12.37
N ILE A 278 -1.21 16.51 -12.57
CA ILE A 278 -2.12 15.45 -12.15
C ILE A 278 -2.11 15.36 -10.61
N PRO A 279 -3.20 15.74 -9.92
CA PRO A 279 -3.25 15.63 -8.46
C PRO A 279 -3.62 14.19 -8.06
N VAL A 280 -2.77 13.54 -7.30
CA VAL A 280 -3.04 12.25 -6.66
C VAL A 280 -3.42 12.53 -5.23
N LEU A 281 -4.68 12.32 -4.86
CA LEU A 281 -5.15 12.52 -3.50
C LEU A 281 -4.93 11.26 -2.66
N SER A 282 -4.31 11.41 -1.50
CA SER A 282 -4.09 10.31 -0.55
C SER A 282 -5.01 10.43 0.65
N THR A 283 -5.64 9.32 1.04
CA THR A 283 -6.21 9.17 2.38
C THR A 283 -5.08 9.23 3.43
N ILE A 284 -5.43 9.63 4.65
CA ILE A 284 -4.49 9.77 5.76
C ILE A 284 -4.51 8.53 6.67
N PRO A 285 -3.38 8.22 7.34
CA PRO A 285 -3.34 7.19 8.36
C PRO A 285 -4.24 7.55 9.54
N VAL A 286 -4.63 6.55 10.32
CA VAL A 286 -5.30 6.81 11.59
C VAL A 286 -4.43 7.71 12.47
N ARG A 287 -5.05 8.57 13.27
CA ARG A 287 -4.41 9.36 14.30
C ARG A 287 -5.08 9.06 15.63
N LEU A 288 -4.30 8.58 16.59
CA LEU A 288 -4.83 8.19 17.89
C LEU A 288 -5.50 9.40 18.60
N GLY A 289 -6.72 9.17 19.08
CA GLY A 289 -7.56 10.20 19.70
C GLY A 289 -8.37 11.04 18.72
N TYR A 290 -8.29 10.75 17.40
CA TYR A 290 -9.05 11.44 16.34
C TYR A 290 -9.63 10.46 15.32
N GLU A 291 -9.82 9.20 15.67
CA GLU A 291 -10.18 8.10 14.78
C GLU A 291 -11.43 8.39 13.95
N GLU A 292 -12.50 8.86 14.59
CA GLU A 292 -13.75 9.23 13.91
C GLU A 292 -13.54 10.40 12.92
N ARG A 293 -12.71 11.36 13.29
CA ARG A 293 -12.37 12.49 12.44
C ARG A 293 -11.54 12.08 11.22
N VAL A 294 -10.63 11.12 11.40
CA VAL A 294 -9.85 10.54 10.29
C VAL A 294 -10.78 9.85 9.30
N ILE A 295 -11.73 9.04 9.77
CA ILE A 295 -12.74 8.41 8.90
C ILE A 295 -13.52 9.48 8.12
N GLU A 296 -13.99 10.52 8.80
CA GLU A 296 -14.72 11.63 8.17
C GLU A 296 -13.88 12.32 7.07
N PHE A 297 -12.59 12.59 7.37
CA PHE A 297 -11.69 13.27 6.44
C PHE A 297 -11.29 12.38 5.26
N ASN A 298 -11.06 11.09 5.48
CA ASN A 298 -10.82 10.14 4.39
C ASN A 298 -12.02 10.03 3.46
N ASN A 299 -13.25 9.99 4.00
CA ASN A 299 -14.46 10.06 3.18
C ASN A 299 -14.55 11.37 2.35
N ILE A 300 -14.00 12.49 2.86
CA ILE A 300 -13.90 13.74 2.09
C ILE A 300 -12.90 13.59 0.94
N VAL A 301 -11.72 13.04 1.22
CA VAL A 301 -10.69 12.78 0.19
C VAL A 301 -11.26 11.94 -0.94
N GLU A 302 -11.95 10.85 -0.62
CA GLU A 302 -12.60 9.95 -1.59
C GLU A 302 -13.64 10.70 -2.44
N ARG A 303 -14.53 11.48 -1.79
CA ARG A 303 -15.54 12.28 -2.51
C ARG A 303 -14.93 13.33 -3.43
N VAL A 304 -13.88 14.01 -2.98
CA VAL A 304 -13.19 15.02 -3.80
C VAL A 304 -12.48 14.34 -4.98
N ALA A 305 -11.78 13.21 -4.75
CA ALA A 305 -11.15 12.45 -5.82
C ALA A 305 -12.18 12.01 -6.87
N ALA A 306 -13.30 11.44 -6.43
CA ALA A 306 -14.38 11.01 -7.32
C ALA A 306 -15.03 12.18 -8.07
N ARG A 307 -15.28 13.33 -7.40
CA ARG A 307 -15.87 14.54 -7.99
C ARG A 307 -15.05 15.14 -9.12
N PHE A 308 -13.74 15.12 -8.97
CA PHE A 308 -12.80 15.68 -9.95
C PHE A 308 -12.22 14.61 -10.87
N GLU A 309 -12.63 13.35 -10.75
CA GLU A 309 -12.12 12.22 -11.54
C GLU A 309 -10.59 12.17 -11.53
N VAL A 310 -9.99 12.34 -10.35
CA VAL A 310 -8.54 12.29 -10.14
C VAL A 310 -8.14 11.03 -9.37
N PRO A 311 -6.86 10.59 -9.51
CA PRO A 311 -6.40 9.38 -8.82
C PRO A 311 -6.55 9.48 -7.29
N LEU A 312 -7.13 8.43 -6.70
CA LEU A 312 -7.18 8.19 -5.26
C LEU A 312 -6.09 7.20 -4.87
N TRP A 313 -5.20 7.62 -4.00
CA TRP A 313 -4.22 6.76 -3.33
C TRP A 313 -4.71 6.43 -1.93
N ASP A 314 -5.32 5.26 -1.76
CA ASP A 314 -5.92 4.86 -0.49
C ASP A 314 -4.88 4.30 0.48
N TYR A 315 -3.99 5.18 0.95
CA TYR A 315 -2.94 4.83 1.91
C TYR A 315 -3.50 4.49 3.29
N GLY A 316 -4.55 5.18 3.74
CA GLY A 316 -5.20 4.90 5.01
C GLY A 316 -5.72 3.47 5.08
N ALA A 317 -6.49 3.03 4.07
CA ALA A 317 -6.98 1.65 4.00
C ALA A 317 -5.84 0.62 3.89
N ALA A 318 -4.74 0.95 3.20
CA ALA A 318 -3.58 0.06 3.15
C ALA A 318 -2.95 -0.17 4.54
N LEU A 319 -3.08 0.79 5.46
CA LEU A 319 -2.59 0.67 6.84
C LEU A 319 -3.54 -0.07 7.78
N ASP A 320 -4.83 -0.12 7.49
CA ASP A 320 -5.81 -0.83 8.31
C ASP A 320 -5.46 -2.31 8.51
N GLN A 321 -4.67 -2.86 7.61
CA GLN A 321 -4.24 -4.25 7.63
C GLN A 321 -2.84 -4.45 8.23
N VAL A 322 -2.17 -3.36 8.61
CA VAL A 322 -0.83 -3.40 9.20
C VAL A 322 -0.94 -3.54 10.73
N VAL A 323 -0.07 -4.34 11.31
CA VAL A 323 0.04 -4.48 12.77
C VAL A 323 0.18 -3.10 13.42
N GLY A 324 -0.64 -2.82 14.43
CA GLY A 324 -0.64 -1.52 15.10
C GLY A 324 -0.99 -0.36 14.15
N LEU A 325 -1.77 -0.64 13.07
CA LEU A 325 -2.16 0.32 12.04
C LEU A 325 -0.95 1.01 11.37
N GLY A 326 0.21 0.37 11.41
CA GLY A 326 1.45 0.93 10.87
C GLY A 326 1.92 2.21 11.56
N LEU A 327 1.46 2.48 12.80
CA LEU A 327 1.81 3.69 13.55
C LEU A 327 3.10 3.53 14.35
N ALA A 328 3.83 4.62 14.47
CA ALA A 328 4.89 4.80 15.44
C ALA A 328 4.30 4.99 16.88
N PRO A 329 5.12 4.88 17.94
CA PRO A 329 4.65 5.02 19.32
C PRO A 329 4.00 6.37 19.65
N ASP A 330 4.19 7.40 18.82
CA ASP A 330 3.55 8.71 19.00
C ASP A 330 2.06 8.74 18.59
N GLY A 331 1.59 7.67 17.94
CA GLY A 331 0.19 7.54 17.51
C GLY A 331 -0.21 8.48 16.36
N VAL A 332 0.76 9.07 15.68
CA VAL A 332 0.56 10.04 14.59
C VAL A 332 1.32 9.65 13.32
N HIS A 333 2.63 9.41 13.46
CA HIS A 333 3.48 9.14 12.31
C HIS A 333 3.50 7.64 11.96
N PRO A 334 3.73 7.30 10.70
CA PRO A 334 3.94 5.91 10.31
C PRO A 334 5.19 5.32 10.96
N SER A 335 5.13 4.03 11.30
CA SER A 335 6.23 3.28 11.89
C SER A 335 7.37 3.05 10.89
N LEU A 336 8.58 2.80 11.41
CA LEU A 336 9.78 2.53 10.64
C LEU A 336 10.26 1.10 10.87
N PRO A 337 10.80 0.45 9.84
CA PRO A 337 11.46 -0.84 9.99
C PRO A 337 12.76 -0.72 10.79
N PRO A 338 13.28 -1.81 11.36
CA PRO A 338 14.63 -1.86 11.91
C PRO A 338 15.65 -1.37 10.85
N GLY A 339 16.55 -0.46 11.22
CA GLY A 339 17.48 0.19 10.29
C GLY A 339 16.99 1.54 9.72
N GLY A 340 15.73 1.91 9.98
CA GLY A 340 15.21 3.25 9.63
C GLY A 340 15.35 3.58 8.15
N VAL A 341 16.08 4.68 7.82
CA VAL A 341 16.24 5.17 6.44
C VAL A 341 16.91 4.14 5.51
N GLU A 342 17.80 3.30 6.03
CA GLU A 342 18.52 2.30 5.24
C GLU A 342 17.63 1.17 4.75
N THR A 343 16.50 0.92 5.43
CA THR A 343 15.63 -0.23 5.15
C THR A 343 14.19 0.17 4.80
N VAL A 344 13.82 1.44 4.92
CA VAL A 344 12.46 1.93 4.67
C VAL A 344 11.99 1.73 3.21
N MET A 345 12.94 1.55 2.29
CA MET A 345 12.69 1.21 0.88
C MET A 345 13.00 -0.26 0.56
N HIS A 346 13.13 -1.13 1.56
CA HIS A 346 13.21 -2.57 1.36
C HIS A 346 11.79 -3.17 1.42
N LEU A 347 11.21 -3.42 0.25
CA LEU A 347 9.80 -3.82 0.06
C LEU A 347 9.58 -5.35 0.18
N GLY A 348 10.51 -6.09 0.80
CA GLY A 348 10.32 -7.51 1.10
C GLY A 348 9.30 -7.73 2.22
N ALA A 349 8.70 -8.92 2.25
CA ALA A 349 7.60 -9.28 3.15
C ALA A 349 7.86 -8.94 4.63
N ALA A 350 9.10 -9.11 5.12
CA ALA A 350 9.46 -8.79 6.50
C ALA A 350 9.27 -7.31 6.88
N ASN A 351 9.32 -6.39 5.90
CA ASN A 351 9.22 -4.95 6.14
C ASN A 351 7.82 -4.39 5.84
N LEU A 352 6.92 -5.16 5.24
CA LEU A 352 5.56 -4.70 4.91
C LEU A 352 4.66 -4.48 6.15
N ASN A 353 5.16 -4.71 7.35
CA ASN A 353 4.47 -4.44 8.62
C ASN A 353 4.76 -3.03 9.17
N TYR A 354 5.46 -2.18 8.41
CA TYR A 354 5.83 -0.83 8.83
C TYR A 354 5.17 0.23 7.97
N GLY A 355 4.58 1.24 8.61
CA GLY A 355 3.76 2.24 7.93
C GLY A 355 4.46 3.03 6.84
N PHE A 356 5.73 3.44 7.03
CA PHE A 356 6.48 4.11 5.97
C PHE A 356 6.84 3.19 4.81
N VAL A 357 7.04 1.89 5.05
CA VAL A 357 7.29 0.92 3.97
C VAL A 357 6.04 0.76 3.09
N ILE A 358 4.86 0.61 3.70
CA ILE A 358 3.57 0.57 2.99
C ILE A 358 3.32 1.88 2.23
N ARG A 359 3.64 3.03 2.84
CA ARG A 359 3.53 4.32 2.16
C ARG A 359 4.37 4.37 0.89
N ASN A 360 5.61 3.94 0.97
CA ASN A 360 6.54 3.94 -0.16
C ASN A 360 6.10 2.95 -1.24
N LEU A 361 5.68 1.74 -0.85
CA LEU A 361 5.17 0.73 -1.77
C LEU A 361 3.95 1.25 -2.53
N THR A 362 2.92 1.70 -1.80
CA THR A 362 1.65 2.13 -2.42
C THR A 362 1.79 3.42 -3.23
N ALA A 363 2.69 4.32 -2.85
CA ALA A 363 3.05 5.49 -3.66
C ALA A 363 3.69 5.09 -4.99
N LEU A 364 4.64 4.13 -4.99
CA LEU A 364 5.25 3.62 -6.21
C LEU A 364 4.23 2.88 -7.08
N GLN A 365 3.31 2.12 -6.50
CA GLN A 365 2.22 1.46 -7.24
C GLN A 365 1.30 2.48 -7.92
N MET A 366 0.96 3.57 -7.23
CA MET A 366 0.17 4.65 -7.81
C MET A 366 0.92 5.38 -8.93
N LEU A 367 2.18 5.70 -8.73
CA LEU A 367 3.02 6.29 -9.77
C LEU A 367 3.15 5.34 -10.98
N ASP A 368 3.26 4.02 -10.77
CA ASP A 368 3.29 3.03 -11.84
C ASP A 368 1.96 3.00 -12.63
N ALA A 369 0.82 3.06 -11.94
CA ALA A 369 -0.49 3.13 -12.58
C ALA A 369 -0.61 4.37 -13.48
N ILE A 370 -0.12 5.52 -13.01
CA ILE A 370 -0.13 6.77 -13.80
C ILE A 370 0.84 6.67 -14.98
N VAL A 371 2.06 6.16 -14.78
CA VAL A 371 3.04 6.00 -15.86
C VAL A 371 2.49 5.14 -16.99
N ARG A 372 1.72 4.09 -16.69
CA ARG A 372 1.04 3.26 -17.72
C ARG A 372 0.02 4.04 -18.55
N VAL A 373 -0.46 5.18 -18.08
CA VAL A 373 -1.42 6.04 -18.78
C VAL A 373 -0.74 7.10 -19.65
N ILE A 374 0.41 7.65 -19.18
CA ILE A 374 1.05 8.85 -19.76
C ILE A 374 2.36 8.57 -20.52
N ALA A 375 2.93 7.35 -20.43
CA ALA A 375 4.23 6.99 -21.03
C ALA A 375 4.18 6.65 -22.53
#